data_4a3f2eddc1b1becb0cc14760c736ef9c
#
_entry.id   4a3f2eddc1b1becb0cc14760c736ef9c
#
_cell.length_a   1.000
_cell.length_b   1.000
_cell.length_c   1.000
_cell.angle_alpha   90.00
_cell.angle_beta   90.00
_cell.angle_gamma   90.00
#
_symmetry.space_group_name_H-M   'P 1'
#
loop_
_entity.id
_entity.type
_entity.pdbx_description
1 polymer ?
#
loop_
_entity_poly.entity_id
_entity_poly.type
_entity_poly.pdbx_seq_one_letter_code
_entity_poly.pdbx_strand_id
1 'polypeptide(L)'
;MKITKRLLLAVIMLAITVVIPFILPQNHILFGKMLQPMHTPVLLSAYIVGAPLAAVIGAVAPVIRHRWVGMPTLEIAIPMCFELATYGLVTGIVYKISSHRGRSIVKSLLAGMLAGRVVWGIVNVVMHNYTFGMIMAEGFGNAFPGIVLQMFLVPLIIYGLKKIHKIK
;
A
#
# COMPACT_ATOMS: atom_id res chain seq x y z
N MET A 1 -11.84 -0.11 19.53
CA MET A 1 -12.67 0.74 18.63
C MET A 1 -13.92 -0.05 18.26
N LYS A 2 -15.13 0.55 18.32
CA LYS A 2 -16.38 -0.11 17.90
C LYS A 2 -16.29 -0.50 16.41
N ILE A 3 -16.89 -1.65 16.03
CA ILE A 3 -16.77 -2.20 14.66
C ILE A 3 -17.27 -1.22 13.59
N THR A 4 -18.36 -0.50 13.89
CA THR A 4 -18.94 0.52 12.99
C THR A 4 -17.95 1.65 12.67
N LYS A 5 -17.23 2.17 13.68
CA LYS A 5 -16.21 3.21 13.45
C LYS A 5 -15.04 2.68 12.62
N ARG A 6 -14.68 1.42 12.82
CA ARG A 6 -13.60 0.77 12.09
C ARG A 6 -13.96 0.56 10.61
N LEU A 7 -15.19 0.17 10.33
CA LEU A 7 -15.69 0.03 8.96
C LEU A 7 -15.81 1.40 8.26
N LEU A 8 -16.30 2.42 8.95
CA LEU A 8 -16.35 3.78 8.39
C LEU A 8 -14.96 4.28 8.02
N LEU A 9 -13.97 4.10 8.88
CA LEU A 9 -12.59 4.46 8.58
C LEU A 9 -12.02 3.64 7.41
N ALA A 10 -12.39 2.37 7.26
CA ALA A 10 -11.95 1.55 6.15
C ALA A 10 -12.52 2.07 4.81
N VAL A 11 -13.79 2.49 4.78
CA VAL A 11 -14.40 3.11 3.60
C VAL A 11 -13.71 4.43 3.26
N ILE A 12 -13.41 5.28 4.25
CA ILE A 12 -12.67 6.53 4.05
C ILE A 12 -11.28 6.25 3.48
N MET A 13 -10.55 5.27 4.04
CA MET A 13 -9.21 4.90 3.56
C MET A 13 -9.25 4.33 2.15
N LEU A 14 -10.28 3.55 1.80
CA LEU A 14 -10.50 3.08 0.43
C LEU A 14 -10.73 4.25 -0.53
N ALA A 15 -11.59 5.19 -0.17
CA ALA A 15 -11.85 6.39 -0.97
C ALA A 15 -10.56 7.21 -1.18
N ILE A 16 -9.78 7.45 -0.12
CA ILE A 16 -8.48 8.13 -0.21
C ILE A 16 -7.54 7.37 -1.16
N THR A 17 -7.48 6.03 -1.06
CA THR A 17 -6.61 5.20 -1.90
C THR A 17 -6.94 5.34 -3.39
N VAL A 18 -8.23 5.40 -3.72
CA VAL A 18 -8.69 5.54 -5.11
C VAL A 18 -8.50 6.97 -5.64
N VAL A 19 -8.68 7.98 -4.77
CA VAL A 19 -8.67 9.40 -5.17
C VAL A 19 -7.26 10.00 -5.18
N ILE A 20 -6.37 9.61 -4.27
CA ILE A 20 -5.05 10.24 -4.11
C ILE A 20 -4.22 10.33 -5.40
N PRO A 21 -4.25 9.35 -6.34
CA PRO A 21 -3.52 9.47 -7.59
C PRO A 21 -3.99 10.60 -8.51
N PHE A 22 -5.20 11.17 -8.29
CA PHE A 22 -5.65 12.34 -9.08
C PHE A 22 -4.92 13.64 -8.71
N ILE A 23 -4.30 13.70 -7.54
CA ILE A 23 -3.53 14.85 -7.08
C ILE A 23 -2.21 14.96 -7.85
N LEU A 24 -1.75 13.83 -8.42
CA LEU A 24 -0.53 13.79 -9.22
C LEU A 24 -0.81 14.12 -10.69
N PRO A 25 0.15 14.76 -11.39
CA PRO A 25 0.00 15.05 -12.82
C PRO A 25 -0.23 13.76 -13.61
N GLN A 26 -1.39 13.64 -14.24
CA GLN A 26 -1.80 12.45 -15.01
C GLN A 26 -0.94 12.23 -16.28
N ASN A 27 -0.24 13.27 -16.72
CA ASN A 27 0.50 13.27 -17.99
C ASN A 27 1.83 12.51 -17.95
N HIS A 28 2.24 12.03 -16.77
CA HIS A 28 3.51 11.32 -16.61
C HIS A 28 3.28 9.95 -15.95
N ILE A 29 3.10 8.93 -16.79
CA ILE A 29 3.00 7.51 -16.36
C ILE A 29 4.19 7.13 -15.46
N LEU A 30 5.38 7.69 -15.72
CA LEU A 30 6.57 7.47 -14.92
C LEU A 30 6.40 7.94 -13.46
N PHE A 31 5.78 9.10 -13.22
CA PHE A 31 5.53 9.58 -11.85
C PHE A 31 4.61 8.66 -11.06
N GLY A 32 3.58 8.10 -11.71
CA GLY A 32 2.69 7.13 -11.10
C GLY A 32 3.43 5.84 -10.69
N LYS A 33 4.30 5.33 -11.55
CA LYS A 33 5.15 4.16 -11.28
C LYS A 33 6.19 4.44 -10.19
N MET A 34 6.79 5.63 -10.19
CA MET A 34 7.84 6.02 -9.23
C MET A 34 7.29 6.32 -7.84
N LEU A 35 6.21 7.09 -7.73
CA LEU A 35 5.68 7.55 -6.44
C LEU A 35 4.68 6.57 -5.80
N GLN A 36 4.06 5.73 -6.61
CA GLN A 36 3.13 4.70 -6.14
C GLN A 36 2.07 5.24 -5.14
N PRO A 37 1.29 6.26 -5.52
CA PRO A 37 0.46 7.02 -4.57
C PRO A 37 -0.59 6.18 -3.86
N MET A 38 -1.10 5.10 -4.47
CA MET A 38 -2.08 4.20 -3.86
C MET A 38 -1.50 3.35 -2.72
N HIS A 39 -0.18 3.14 -2.71
CA HIS A 39 0.48 2.28 -1.71
C HIS A 39 0.48 2.92 -0.32
N THR A 40 0.73 4.22 -0.24
CA THR A 40 0.79 4.96 1.03
C THR A 40 -0.50 4.85 1.85
N PRO A 41 -1.72 5.11 1.31
CA PRO A 41 -2.96 4.96 2.07
C PRO A 41 -3.24 3.51 2.50
N VAL A 42 -2.89 2.52 1.67
CA VAL A 42 -3.04 1.11 2.04
C VAL A 42 -2.15 0.76 3.23
N LEU A 43 -0.88 1.18 3.19
CA LEU A 43 0.04 0.99 4.33
C LEU A 43 -0.45 1.69 5.59
N LEU A 44 -0.96 2.94 5.48
CA LEU A 44 -1.57 3.66 6.60
C LEU A 44 -2.78 2.93 7.15
N SER A 45 -3.63 2.37 6.28
CA SER A 45 -4.82 1.63 6.70
C SER A 45 -4.48 0.42 7.58
N ALA A 46 -3.33 -0.23 7.36
CA ALA A 46 -2.87 -1.33 8.19
C ALA A 46 -2.73 -0.95 9.67
N TYR A 47 -2.32 0.28 9.96
CA TYR A 47 -2.18 0.81 11.32
C TYR A 47 -3.50 1.35 11.89
N ILE A 48 -4.39 1.88 11.05
CA ILE A 48 -5.62 2.56 11.46
C ILE A 48 -6.78 1.56 11.63
N VAL A 49 -7.02 0.73 10.61
CA VAL A 49 -8.14 -0.23 10.59
C VAL A 49 -7.71 -1.68 10.79
N GLY A 50 -6.40 -1.96 10.75
CA GLY A 50 -5.79 -3.28 10.99
C GLY A 50 -5.76 -4.17 9.76
N ALA A 51 -5.02 -5.28 9.87
CA ALA A 51 -4.63 -6.16 8.77
C ALA A 51 -5.77 -6.62 7.84
N PRO A 52 -6.89 -7.20 8.32
CA PRO A 52 -7.91 -7.74 7.42
C PRO A 52 -8.55 -6.68 6.52
N LEU A 53 -8.91 -5.53 7.10
CA LEU A 53 -9.55 -4.45 6.34
C LEU A 53 -8.55 -3.76 5.40
N ALA A 54 -7.30 -3.60 5.82
CA ALA A 54 -6.25 -3.06 4.97
C ALA A 54 -5.96 -3.97 3.76
N ALA A 55 -5.99 -5.29 3.95
CA ALA A 55 -5.85 -6.25 2.86
C ALA A 55 -7.01 -6.13 1.86
N VAL A 56 -8.25 -6.02 2.33
CA VAL A 56 -9.43 -5.81 1.47
C VAL A 56 -9.30 -4.49 0.71
N ILE A 57 -8.92 -3.38 1.38
CA ILE A 57 -8.70 -2.09 0.71
C ILE A 57 -7.65 -2.24 -0.40
N GLY A 58 -6.52 -2.90 -0.12
CA GLY A 58 -5.46 -3.12 -1.09
C GLY A 58 -5.89 -3.97 -2.28
N ALA A 59 -6.67 -5.03 -2.04
CA ALA A 59 -7.17 -5.90 -3.09
C ALA A 59 -8.19 -5.21 -4.02
N VAL A 60 -9.03 -4.32 -3.47
CA VAL A 60 -10.18 -3.77 -4.19
C VAL A 60 -9.87 -2.43 -4.86
N ALA A 61 -9.01 -1.61 -4.24
CA ALA A 61 -8.74 -0.25 -4.71
C ALA A 61 -8.25 -0.16 -6.17
N PRO A 62 -7.29 -0.99 -6.65
CA PRO A 62 -6.83 -0.93 -8.03
C PRO A 62 -7.93 -1.29 -9.03
N VAL A 63 -8.80 -2.26 -8.69
CA VAL A 63 -9.93 -2.68 -9.55
C VAL A 63 -10.96 -1.57 -9.66
N ILE A 64 -11.34 -0.94 -8.54
CA ILE A 64 -12.28 0.20 -8.54
C ILE A 64 -11.73 1.32 -9.42
N ARG A 65 -10.45 1.66 -9.24
CA ARG A 65 -9.82 2.73 -10.01
C ARG A 65 -9.74 2.40 -11.50
N HIS A 66 -9.39 1.15 -11.85
CA HIS A 66 -9.42 0.68 -13.24
C HIS A 66 -10.82 0.86 -13.86
N ARG A 67 -11.86 0.43 -13.15
CA ARG A 67 -13.25 0.54 -13.63
C ARG A 67 -13.74 1.98 -13.77
N TRP A 68 -13.28 2.88 -12.91
CA TRP A 68 -13.74 4.26 -12.88
C TRP A 68 -12.99 5.15 -13.88
N VAL A 69 -11.68 4.96 -14.02
CA VAL A 69 -10.80 5.89 -14.76
C VAL A 69 -10.04 5.19 -15.90
N GLY A 70 -10.15 3.86 -16.01
CA GLY A 70 -9.36 3.08 -16.98
C GLY A 70 -7.87 2.91 -16.60
N MET A 71 -7.43 3.50 -15.49
CA MET A 71 -6.03 3.47 -15.05
C MET A 71 -5.91 3.08 -13.57
N PRO A 72 -5.02 2.16 -13.20
CA PRO A 72 -4.07 1.41 -14.05
C PRO A 72 -4.78 0.46 -15.01
N THR A 73 -4.11 0.06 -16.10
CA THR A 73 -4.64 -0.99 -17.00
C THR A 73 -4.84 -2.29 -16.23
N LEU A 74 -5.69 -3.19 -16.72
CA LEU A 74 -6.00 -4.43 -16.01
C LEU A 74 -4.76 -5.28 -15.74
N GLU A 75 -3.83 -5.31 -16.70
CA GLU A 75 -2.55 -6.02 -16.59
C GLU A 75 -1.69 -5.53 -15.41
N ILE A 76 -1.76 -4.23 -15.11
CA ILE A 76 -1.06 -3.63 -13.97
C ILE A 76 -1.90 -3.74 -12.69
N ALA A 77 -3.22 -3.61 -12.82
CA ALA A 77 -4.13 -3.64 -11.67
C ALA A 77 -4.12 -4.99 -10.95
N ILE A 78 -4.09 -6.11 -11.69
CA ILE A 78 -4.13 -7.45 -11.08
C ILE A 78 -2.91 -7.71 -10.19
N PRO A 79 -1.65 -7.62 -10.67
CA PRO A 79 -0.48 -7.75 -9.79
C PRO A 79 -0.50 -6.77 -8.62
N MET A 80 -0.97 -5.55 -8.84
CA MET A 80 -1.10 -4.51 -7.83
C MET A 80 -2.12 -4.85 -6.74
N CYS A 81 -3.21 -5.55 -7.06
CA CYS A 81 -4.18 -6.03 -6.06
C CYS A 81 -3.52 -7.00 -5.07
N PHE A 82 -2.77 -7.96 -5.57
CA PHE A 82 -2.06 -8.94 -4.74
C PHE A 82 -0.97 -8.27 -3.90
N GLU A 83 -0.22 -7.36 -4.50
CA GLU A 83 0.81 -6.58 -3.81
C GLU A 83 0.23 -5.76 -2.66
N LEU A 84 -0.77 -4.92 -2.94
CA LEU A 84 -1.37 -4.03 -1.96
C LEU A 84 -2.14 -4.79 -0.88
N ALA A 85 -2.80 -5.90 -1.22
CA ALA A 85 -3.41 -6.77 -0.23
C ALA A 85 -2.37 -7.33 0.74
N THR A 86 -1.23 -7.78 0.20
CA THR A 86 -0.11 -8.29 1.01
C THR A 86 0.50 -7.18 1.88
N TYR A 87 0.66 -5.96 1.33
CA TYR A 87 1.11 -4.79 2.12
C TYR A 87 0.20 -4.57 3.34
N GLY A 88 -1.10 -4.47 3.12
CA GLY A 88 -2.06 -4.25 4.19
C GLY A 88 -2.07 -5.37 5.22
N LEU A 89 -2.04 -6.62 4.76
CA LEU A 89 -2.09 -7.81 5.61
C LEU A 89 -0.82 -7.94 6.46
N VAL A 90 0.34 -8.01 5.82
CA VAL A 90 1.62 -8.28 6.50
C VAL A 90 2.00 -7.12 7.42
N THR A 91 1.89 -5.88 6.95
CA THR A 91 2.15 -4.70 7.79
C THR A 91 1.28 -4.72 9.04
N GLY A 92 -0.02 -4.96 8.89
CA GLY A 92 -0.95 -4.97 10.03
C GLY A 92 -0.72 -6.12 11.00
N ILE A 93 -0.40 -7.33 10.50
CA ILE A 93 -0.06 -8.50 11.35
C ILE A 93 1.23 -8.24 12.11
N VAL A 94 2.31 -7.87 11.42
CA VAL A 94 3.62 -7.64 12.05
C VAL A 94 3.52 -6.50 13.08
N TYR A 95 2.76 -5.44 12.78
CA TYR A 95 2.53 -4.37 13.73
C TYR A 95 1.77 -4.85 14.98
N LYS A 96 0.76 -5.69 14.81
CA LYS A 96 -0.05 -6.24 15.92
C LYS A 96 0.76 -7.14 16.85
N ILE A 97 1.66 -7.98 16.31
CA ILE A 97 2.50 -8.89 17.12
C ILE A 97 3.74 -8.19 17.72
N SER A 98 4.11 -7.04 17.16
CA SER A 98 5.21 -6.23 17.69
C SER A 98 4.71 -5.36 18.86
N SER A 99 5.64 -4.94 19.74
CA SER A 99 5.33 -4.22 20.99
C SER A 99 4.73 -2.81 20.84
N HIS A 100 4.14 -2.45 19.71
CA HIS A 100 3.51 -1.14 19.40
C HIS A 100 4.42 0.10 19.64
N ARG A 101 5.71 -0.11 19.88
CA ARG A 101 6.72 0.96 20.02
C ARG A 101 7.07 1.55 18.65
N GLY A 102 7.69 2.71 18.65
CA GLY A 102 8.06 3.40 17.40
C GLY A 102 8.82 2.52 16.41
N ARG A 103 9.80 1.75 16.88
CA ARG A 103 10.55 0.79 16.04
C ARG A 103 9.67 -0.28 15.38
N SER A 104 8.50 -0.59 15.94
CA SER A 104 7.54 -1.55 15.38
C SER A 104 6.90 -1.04 14.10
N ILE A 105 6.72 0.28 13.94
CA ILE A 105 6.18 0.87 12.73
C ILE A 105 7.13 0.62 11.56
N VAL A 106 8.41 0.93 11.73
CA VAL A 106 9.41 0.75 10.67
C VAL A 106 9.58 -0.74 10.32
N LYS A 107 9.66 -1.61 11.35
CA LYS A 107 9.78 -3.06 11.13
C LYS A 107 8.60 -3.65 10.37
N SER A 108 7.37 -3.29 10.76
CA SER A 108 6.16 -3.78 10.09
C SER A 108 6.02 -3.24 8.67
N LEU A 109 6.42 -1.97 8.45
CA LEU A 109 6.44 -1.34 7.15
C LEU A 109 7.41 -2.07 6.20
N LEU A 110 8.65 -2.28 6.64
CA LEU A 110 9.66 -3.03 5.86
C LEU A 110 9.18 -4.44 5.54
N ALA A 111 8.66 -5.17 6.54
CA ALA A 111 8.16 -6.53 6.33
C ALA A 111 7.02 -6.57 5.30
N GLY A 112 6.06 -5.64 5.42
CA GLY A 112 4.95 -5.54 4.47
C GLY A 112 5.41 -5.21 3.05
N MET A 113 6.29 -4.21 2.91
CA MET A 113 6.82 -3.80 1.60
C MET A 113 7.63 -4.91 0.93
N LEU A 114 8.49 -5.60 1.65
CA LEU A 114 9.25 -6.72 1.10
C LEU A 114 8.34 -7.88 0.69
N ALA A 115 7.40 -8.29 1.56
CA ALA A 115 6.47 -9.36 1.26
C ALA A 115 5.60 -9.04 0.03
N GLY A 116 5.07 -7.83 -0.06
CA GLY A 116 4.26 -7.43 -1.21
C GLY A 116 5.05 -7.36 -2.50
N ARG A 117 6.32 -6.92 -2.47
CA ARG A 117 7.20 -6.95 -3.65
C ARG A 117 7.49 -8.37 -4.14
N VAL A 118 7.69 -9.30 -3.21
CA VAL A 118 7.85 -10.71 -3.57
C VAL A 118 6.58 -11.24 -4.24
N VAL A 119 5.40 -10.98 -3.65
CA VAL A 119 4.12 -11.39 -4.23
C VAL A 119 3.88 -10.73 -5.59
N TRP A 120 4.14 -9.43 -5.74
CA TRP A 120 4.05 -8.73 -7.01
C TRP A 120 4.96 -9.37 -8.07
N GLY A 121 6.19 -9.69 -7.71
CA GLY A 121 7.15 -10.36 -8.59
C GLY A 121 6.64 -11.73 -9.05
N ILE A 122 6.15 -12.56 -8.12
CA ILE A 122 5.60 -13.89 -8.42
C ILE A 122 4.41 -13.77 -9.38
N VAL A 123 3.47 -12.86 -9.13
CA VAL A 123 2.31 -12.66 -9.99
C VAL A 123 2.73 -12.22 -11.39
N ASN A 124 3.71 -11.32 -11.52
CA ASN A 124 4.21 -10.89 -12.83
C ASN A 124 4.99 -11.99 -13.58
N VAL A 125 5.70 -12.86 -12.88
CA VAL A 125 6.30 -14.06 -13.52
C VAL A 125 5.21 -14.96 -14.10
N VAL A 126 4.16 -15.23 -13.32
CA VAL A 126 3.08 -16.14 -13.75
C VAL A 126 2.22 -15.55 -14.87
N MET A 127 1.89 -14.25 -14.79
CA MET A 127 0.96 -13.60 -15.72
C MET A 127 1.65 -13.01 -16.95
N HIS A 128 2.88 -12.51 -16.79
CA HIS A 128 3.55 -11.71 -17.83
C HIS A 128 4.92 -12.27 -18.23
N ASN A 129 5.31 -13.45 -17.71
CA ASN A 129 6.61 -14.08 -17.97
C ASN A 129 7.81 -13.14 -17.66
N TYR A 130 7.70 -12.36 -16.59
CA TYR A 130 8.79 -11.46 -16.18
C TYR A 130 10.04 -12.25 -15.85
N THR A 131 11.18 -11.77 -16.37
CA THR A 131 12.50 -12.26 -15.97
C THR A 131 12.93 -11.62 -14.65
N PHE A 132 13.91 -12.22 -13.99
CA PHE A 132 14.48 -11.66 -12.75
C PHE A 132 14.98 -10.22 -12.95
N GLY A 133 15.61 -9.93 -14.10
CA GLY A 133 16.05 -8.56 -14.45
C GLY A 133 14.90 -7.55 -14.51
N MET A 134 13.75 -7.93 -15.10
CA MET A 134 12.55 -7.08 -15.14
C MET A 134 11.99 -6.82 -13.75
N ILE A 135 11.97 -7.85 -12.89
CA ILE A 135 11.52 -7.70 -11.49
C ILE A 135 12.41 -6.71 -10.75
N MET A 136 13.73 -6.81 -10.90
CA MET A 136 14.66 -5.89 -10.26
C MET A 136 14.51 -4.46 -10.80
N ALA A 137 14.42 -4.29 -12.11
CA ALA A 137 14.29 -2.97 -12.73
C ALA A 137 12.97 -2.28 -12.38
N GLU A 138 11.82 -2.96 -12.54
CA GLU A 138 10.51 -2.35 -12.31
C GLU A 138 10.10 -2.38 -10.83
N GLY A 139 10.33 -3.48 -10.16
CA GLY A 139 9.91 -3.67 -8.77
C GLY A 139 10.75 -2.89 -7.76
N PHE A 140 12.01 -2.69 -8.04
CA PHE A 140 12.92 -1.98 -7.12
C PHE A 140 13.50 -0.71 -7.76
N GLY A 141 13.99 -0.76 -9.00
CA GLY A 141 14.61 0.40 -9.65
C GLY A 141 13.62 1.55 -9.84
N ASN A 142 12.58 1.35 -10.62
CA ASN A 142 11.57 2.38 -10.90
C ASN A 142 10.75 2.75 -9.66
N ALA A 143 10.53 1.82 -8.75
CA ALA A 143 9.75 2.03 -7.53
C ALA A 143 10.56 2.67 -6.38
N PHE A 144 11.89 2.75 -6.51
CA PHE A 144 12.78 3.21 -5.43
C PHE A 144 12.39 4.55 -4.81
N PRO A 145 12.06 5.61 -5.58
CA PRO A 145 11.65 6.88 -5.00
C PRO A 145 10.39 6.76 -4.14
N GLY A 146 9.41 5.97 -4.58
CA GLY A 146 8.18 5.71 -3.84
C GLY A 146 8.44 4.94 -2.55
N ILE A 147 9.30 3.94 -2.59
CA ILE A 147 9.72 3.15 -1.42
C ILE A 147 10.34 4.07 -0.37
N VAL A 148 11.28 4.93 -0.77
CA VAL A 148 11.93 5.90 0.11
C VAL A 148 10.90 6.88 0.69
N LEU A 149 10.04 7.44 -0.16
CA LEU A 149 8.98 8.35 0.29
C LEU A 149 8.07 7.69 1.34
N GLN A 150 7.63 6.46 1.11
CA GLN A 150 6.76 5.73 2.02
C GLN A 150 7.43 5.41 3.35
N MET A 151 8.74 5.11 3.34
CA MET A 151 9.54 4.84 4.54
C MET A 151 9.62 6.05 5.49
N PHE A 152 9.52 7.27 4.97
CA PHE A 152 9.49 8.49 5.77
C PHE A 152 8.06 8.94 6.06
N LEU A 153 7.20 8.97 5.04
CA LEU A 153 5.86 9.55 5.14
C LEU A 153 4.94 8.73 6.05
N VAL A 154 4.95 7.39 5.92
CA VAL A 154 4.06 6.53 6.73
C VAL A 154 4.38 6.64 8.22
N PRO A 155 5.64 6.47 8.67
CA PRO A 155 5.96 6.68 10.08
C PRO A 155 5.63 8.08 10.57
N LEU A 156 5.94 9.12 9.79
CA LEU A 156 5.66 10.52 10.16
C LEU A 156 4.17 10.73 10.44
N ILE A 157 3.30 10.28 9.54
CA ILE A 157 1.84 10.39 9.70
C ILE A 157 1.37 9.59 10.94
N ILE A 158 1.83 8.34 11.10
CA ILE A 158 1.42 7.50 12.22
C ILE A 158 1.89 8.07 13.56
N TYR A 159 3.11 8.62 13.63
CA TYR A 159 3.59 9.32 14.84
C TYR A 159 2.75 10.56 15.14
N GLY A 160 2.43 11.36 14.11
CA GLY A 160 1.56 12.52 14.26
C GLY A 160 0.18 12.15 14.80
N LEU A 161 -0.46 11.14 14.22
CA LEU A 161 -1.77 10.64 14.67
C LEU A 161 -1.74 10.12 16.11
N LYS A 162 -0.69 9.39 16.50
CA LYS A 162 -0.53 8.91 17.88
C LYS A 162 -0.36 10.05 18.88
N LYS A 163 0.36 11.11 18.51
CA LYS A 163 0.56 12.28 19.37
C LYS A 163 -0.75 13.04 19.60
N ILE A 164 -1.58 13.20 18.55
CA ILE A 164 -2.85 13.95 18.62
C ILE A 164 -3.92 13.16 19.40
N HIS A 165 -4.05 11.86 19.16
CA HIS A 165 -5.17 11.07 19.66
C HIS A 165 -4.86 10.23 20.91
N LYS A 166 -3.64 10.31 21.48
CA LYS A 166 -3.19 9.40 22.57
C LYS A 166 -3.59 7.94 22.31
N ILE A 167 -3.56 7.53 21.05
CA ILE A 167 -3.88 6.16 20.64
C ILE A 167 -2.76 5.27 21.18
N LYS A 168 -3.13 4.42 22.16
CA LYS A 168 -2.26 3.39 22.73
C LYS A 168 -1.89 2.32 21.71
#